data_223cf6f7f68e6b9631643ddc66d13444
#
_entry.id   223cf6f7f68e6b9631643ddc66d13444
#
_cell.length_a   1.000
_cell.length_b   1.000
_cell.length_c   1.000
_cell.angle_alpha   90.00
_cell.angle_beta   90.00
_cell.angle_gamma   90.00
#
_symmetry.space_group_name_H-M   'P 1'
#
loop_
_entity.id
_entity.type
_entity.pdbx_description
1 polymer ?
#
loop_
_entity_poly.entity_id
_entity_poly.type
_entity_poly.pdbx_seq_one_letter_code
_entity_poly.pdbx_strand_id
1 'polypeptide(L)'
;MITKFFLFSIVLFFTQMLSGGWYIWQRQWIEAVTQAADAVAAEELFILRAELEITNNEWQWQRISIPEKYQTSTAVLRVPAQALHNPEKLINELYHEITSLKTKKIQFDIDVPESQLKHYAQILSLLKMRLPGYELSITLLPCHLNCQESKTVIQAVDWWVLQLHGITVPTHRKEKYQLMDRTVVATALKKARTTQSQFKIALPTYAYVLSFHADGTFRRLYSEGFSGNGDTSNLELAAPDLQFIASIIRANPDIDLLWFRLPVKNDRWTLSTDTLTLLSQGITPKEKLEQHNKIEGNTLRISFRWCHQIPLHGKTATLQIPPEWREGECILLNSVALPGYIYGTIPETIQVPPARCGEEIPVAIITLRKPKS
;
A
#
# COMPACT_ATOMS: atom_id res chain seq x y z
N MET A 1 10.59 -3.60 -64.40
CA MET A 1 10.75 -2.63 -63.34
C MET A 1 9.61 -2.89 -62.36
N ILE A 2 9.84 -3.71 -61.33
CA ILE A 2 8.81 -4.20 -60.40
C ILE A 2 9.09 -3.48 -59.05
N THR A 3 8.25 -2.51 -58.73
CA THR A 3 8.33 -1.73 -57.49
C THR A 3 7.72 -2.55 -56.37
N LYS A 4 8.54 -3.02 -55.42
CA LYS A 4 8.10 -3.68 -54.19
C LYS A 4 7.61 -2.61 -53.19
N PHE A 5 6.31 -2.59 -52.94
CA PHE A 5 5.73 -1.88 -51.79
C PHE A 5 6.00 -2.69 -50.51
N PHE A 6 6.81 -2.12 -49.62
CA PHE A 6 6.95 -2.62 -48.24
C PHE A 6 5.82 -2.01 -47.42
N LEU A 7 4.85 -2.82 -47.06
CA LEU A 7 3.85 -2.46 -46.05
C LEU A 7 4.51 -2.56 -44.65
N PHE A 8 4.84 -1.45 -44.06
CA PHE A 8 5.20 -1.39 -42.64
C PHE A 8 3.90 -1.45 -41.84
N SER A 9 3.57 -2.64 -41.30
CA SER A 9 2.53 -2.79 -40.30
C SER A 9 3.08 -2.25 -38.97
N ILE A 10 2.74 -1.00 -38.65
CA ILE A 10 2.93 -0.45 -37.31
C ILE A 10 1.90 -1.13 -36.42
N VAL A 11 2.33 -2.17 -35.69
CA VAL A 11 1.57 -2.72 -34.59
C VAL A 11 1.66 -1.70 -33.44
N LEU A 12 0.67 -0.80 -33.38
CA LEU A 12 0.42 0.01 -32.20
C LEU A 12 -0.04 -0.93 -31.08
N PHE A 13 0.91 -1.38 -30.26
CA PHE A 13 0.58 -1.86 -28.93
C PHE A 13 0.03 -0.70 -28.15
N PHE A 14 -1.28 -0.51 -28.16
CA PHE A 14 -1.96 0.18 -27.10
C PHE A 14 -1.75 -0.68 -25.84
N THR A 15 -0.69 -0.40 -25.08
CA THR A 15 -0.68 -0.73 -23.67
C THR A 15 -1.84 0.07 -23.08
N GLN A 16 -3.02 -0.55 -22.95
CA GLN A 16 -4.01 -0.08 -22.00
C GLN A 16 -3.28 0.01 -20.66
N MET A 17 -2.84 1.21 -20.29
CA MET A 17 -2.48 1.46 -18.91
C MET A 17 -3.75 1.13 -18.15
N LEU A 18 -3.71 0.07 -17.34
CA LEU A 18 -4.76 -0.21 -16.38
C LEU A 18 -4.96 1.09 -15.63
N SER A 19 -6.16 1.68 -15.74
CA SER A 19 -6.50 2.87 -14.99
C SER A 19 -6.42 2.47 -13.52
N GLY A 20 -5.35 2.88 -12.86
CA GLY A 20 -5.11 2.62 -11.45
C GLY A 20 -5.65 3.78 -10.62
N GLY A 21 -6.03 3.48 -9.40
CA GLY A 21 -6.36 4.52 -8.42
C GLY A 21 -5.64 4.27 -7.11
N TRP A 22 -5.59 5.28 -6.27
CA TRP A 22 -4.84 5.25 -5.03
C TRP A 22 -5.69 5.66 -3.84
N TYR A 23 -5.64 4.85 -2.78
CA TYR A 23 -6.12 5.28 -1.48
C TYR A 23 -5.07 6.12 -0.76
N ILE A 24 -5.45 7.31 -0.33
CA ILE A 24 -4.68 8.15 0.58
C ILE A 24 -5.32 8.01 1.95
N TRP A 25 -4.65 7.25 2.83
CA TRP A 25 -5.20 6.83 4.13
C TRP A 25 -4.57 7.56 5.33
N GLN A 26 -3.72 8.56 5.04
CA GLN A 26 -3.00 9.31 6.06
C GLN A 26 -3.96 10.27 6.79
N ARG A 27 -3.97 10.20 8.12
CA ARG A 27 -4.79 11.05 9.00
C ARG A 27 -4.22 12.45 9.16
N GLN A 28 -2.95 12.63 8.82
CA GLN A 28 -2.29 13.94 8.80
C GLN A 28 -1.73 14.19 7.41
N TRP A 29 -2.10 15.31 6.82
CA TRP A 29 -1.62 15.71 5.51
C TRP A 29 -0.33 16.51 5.65
N ILE A 30 0.82 15.82 5.63
CA ILE A 30 2.16 16.39 5.67
C ILE A 30 2.75 16.52 4.26
N GLU A 31 3.86 17.23 4.12
CA GLU A 31 4.55 17.46 2.84
C GLU A 31 4.84 16.14 2.08
N ALA A 32 5.28 15.09 2.78
CA ALA A 32 5.52 13.79 2.17
C ALA A 32 4.27 13.17 1.52
N VAL A 33 3.08 13.43 2.08
CA VAL A 33 1.79 13.00 1.50
C VAL A 33 1.48 13.81 0.25
N THR A 34 1.70 15.14 0.31
CA THR A 34 1.52 16.01 -0.86
C THR A 34 2.39 15.58 -2.02
N GLN A 35 3.69 15.35 -1.78
CA GLN A 35 4.63 14.90 -2.82
C GLN A 35 4.24 13.55 -3.42
N ALA A 36 3.81 12.60 -2.59
CA ALA A 36 3.35 11.30 -3.06
C ALA A 36 2.06 11.42 -3.89
N ALA A 37 1.11 12.23 -3.45
CA ALA A 37 -0.15 12.46 -4.16
C ALA A 37 0.07 13.19 -5.50
N ASP A 38 0.97 14.18 -5.55
CA ASP A 38 1.33 14.88 -6.79
C ASP A 38 1.96 13.94 -7.82
N ALA A 39 2.76 12.98 -7.37
CA ALA A 39 3.40 12.01 -8.27
C ALA A 39 2.40 11.08 -8.98
N VAL A 40 1.19 10.92 -8.43
CA VAL A 40 0.13 10.07 -8.98
C VAL A 40 -1.14 10.86 -9.30
N ALA A 41 -1.07 12.18 -9.41
CA ALA A 41 -2.22 13.07 -9.57
C ALA A 41 -2.98 12.88 -10.91
N ALA A 42 -2.39 12.19 -11.89
CA ALA A 42 -3.06 11.81 -13.13
C ALA A 42 -4.00 10.62 -12.97
N GLU A 43 -3.93 9.92 -11.85
CA GLU A 43 -4.74 8.75 -11.51
C GLU A 43 -5.90 9.14 -10.60
N GLU A 44 -6.84 8.21 -10.38
CA GLU A 44 -7.98 8.44 -9.49
C GLU A 44 -7.54 8.36 -8.02
N LEU A 45 -7.92 9.37 -7.23
CA LEU A 45 -7.57 9.44 -5.81
C LEU A 45 -8.79 9.22 -4.92
N PHE A 46 -8.66 8.30 -3.97
CA PHE A 46 -9.61 7.96 -2.92
C PHE A 46 -9.04 8.45 -1.59
N ILE A 47 -9.55 9.57 -1.09
CA ILE A 47 -8.92 10.26 0.03
C ILE A 47 -9.78 10.11 1.28
N LEU A 48 -9.21 9.57 2.35
CA LEU A 48 -9.83 9.56 3.67
C LEU A 48 -10.10 11.00 4.11
N ARG A 49 -11.38 11.37 4.20
CA ARG A 49 -11.80 12.73 4.53
C ARG A 49 -12.26 12.87 5.97
N ALA A 50 -12.88 11.83 6.48
CA ALA A 50 -13.32 11.81 7.86
C ALA A 50 -13.50 10.39 8.38
N GLU A 51 -13.29 10.22 9.67
CA GLU A 51 -13.58 8.99 10.42
C GLU A 51 -14.61 9.33 11.50
N LEU A 52 -15.67 8.53 11.58
CA LEU A 52 -16.64 8.64 12.66
C LEU A 52 -16.15 7.84 13.87
N GLU A 53 -15.97 8.50 14.99
CA GLU A 53 -15.68 7.87 16.28
C GLU A 53 -16.93 7.87 17.15
N ILE A 54 -17.16 6.75 17.85
CA ILE A 54 -18.26 6.60 18.79
C ILE A 54 -17.68 6.18 20.13
N THR A 55 -17.74 7.10 21.10
CA THR A 55 -17.25 6.86 22.46
C THR A 55 -18.35 7.27 23.44
N ASN A 56 -18.75 6.37 24.35
CA ASN A 56 -19.81 6.62 25.32
C ASN A 56 -21.13 7.12 24.71
N ASN A 57 -21.54 6.61 23.57
CA ASN A 57 -22.69 7.04 22.75
C ASN A 57 -22.58 8.46 22.15
N GLU A 58 -21.47 9.14 22.33
CA GLU A 58 -21.16 10.39 21.63
C GLU A 58 -20.53 10.09 20.29
N TRP A 59 -20.98 10.80 19.25
CA TRP A 59 -20.53 10.65 17.88
C TRP A 59 -19.71 11.85 17.47
N GLN A 60 -18.49 11.63 17.03
CA GLN A 60 -17.57 12.70 16.65
C GLN A 60 -16.89 12.38 15.33
N TRP A 61 -16.94 13.33 14.38
CA TRP A 61 -16.19 13.24 13.14
C TRP A 61 -14.77 13.77 13.33
N GLN A 62 -13.80 12.91 13.10
CA GLN A 62 -12.38 13.26 12.97
C GLN A 62 -12.11 13.62 11.51
N ARG A 63 -12.16 14.92 11.19
CA ARG A 63 -11.99 15.42 9.82
C ARG A 63 -10.53 15.61 9.48
N ILE A 64 -10.15 15.24 8.25
CA ILE A 64 -8.79 15.35 7.74
C ILE A 64 -8.74 16.59 6.83
N SER A 65 -7.91 17.57 7.22
CA SER A 65 -7.64 18.75 6.39
C SER A 65 -6.73 18.36 5.23
N ILE A 66 -7.17 18.62 4.00
CA ILE A 66 -6.42 18.33 2.78
C ILE A 66 -6.25 19.57 1.92
N PRO A 67 -5.20 19.66 1.07
CA PRO A 67 -5.02 20.77 0.14
C PRO A 67 -6.20 20.94 -0.82
N GLU A 68 -6.49 22.18 -1.20
CA GLU A 68 -7.65 22.52 -2.01
C GLU A 68 -7.70 21.77 -3.35
N LYS A 69 -6.56 21.59 -4.00
CA LYS A 69 -6.43 20.88 -5.28
C LYS A 69 -6.95 19.44 -5.27
N TYR A 70 -7.06 18.80 -4.07
CA TYR A 70 -7.57 17.43 -3.94
C TYR A 70 -9.01 17.36 -3.42
N GLN A 71 -9.66 18.49 -3.15
CA GLN A 71 -11.00 18.50 -2.55
C GLN A 71 -12.10 17.94 -3.46
N THR A 72 -11.84 17.79 -4.76
CA THR A 72 -12.76 17.20 -5.74
C THR A 72 -12.53 15.72 -6.00
N SER A 73 -11.51 15.12 -5.39
CA SER A 73 -11.24 13.67 -5.44
C SER A 73 -12.36 12.89 -4.72
N THR A 74 -12.42 11.57 -4.93
CA THR A 74 -13.37 10.71 -4.22
C THR A 74 -13.13 10.78 -2.73
N ALA A 75 -14.13 11.21 -1.97
CA ALA A 75 -14.07 11.31 -0.51
C ALA A 75 -14.40 9.97 0.12
N VAL A 76 -13.47 9.41 0.89
CA VAL A 76 -13.71 8.20 1.68
C VAL A 76 -14.13 8.61 3.09
N LEU A 77 -15.26 8.09 3.53
CA LEU A 77 -15.78 8.26 4.88
C LEU A 77 -15.70 6.92 5.61
N ARG A 78 -14.89 6.85 6.65
CA ARG A 78 -14.79 5.67 7.49
C ARG A 78 -15.79 5.73 8.63
N VAL A 79 -16.57 4.67 8.75
CA VAL A 79 -17.65 4.58 9.75
C VAL A 79 -17.52 3.25 10.49
N PRO A 80 -17.54 3.23 11.82
CA PRO A 80 -17.52 2.00 12.58
C PRO A 80 -18.85 1.27 12.45
N ALA A 81 -18.81 -0.07 12.32
CA ALA A 81 -20.01 -0.90 12.14
C ALA A 81 -21.09 -0.71 13.24
N GLN A 82 -20.67 -0.35 14.44
CA GLN A 82 -21.59 -0.06 15.55
C GLN A 82 -22.55 1.10 15.26
N ALA A 83 -22.21 2.00 14.33
CA ALA A 83 -23.10 3.10 13.93
C ALA A 83 -24.38 2.60 13.26
N LEU A 84 -24.34 1.41 12.64
CA LEU A 84 -25.50 0.79 11.99
C LEU A 84 -26.64 0.46 12.96
N HIS A 85 -26.38 0.40 14.26
CA HIS A 85 -27.41 0.18 15.28
C HIS A 85 -28.33 1.39 15.48
N ASN A 86 -27.95 2.58 14.98
CA ASN A 86 -28.78 3.77 15.00
C ASN A 86 -28.90 4.38 13.59
N PRO A 87 -29.69 3.78 12.71
CA PRO A 87 -29.71 4.11 11.28
C PRO A 87 -30.17 5.55 11.01
N GLU A 88 -31.15 6.06 11.76
CA GLU A 88 -31.65 7.43 11.57
C GLU A 88 -30.58 8.47 11.90
N LYS A 89 -29.92 8.30 13.04
CA LYS A 89 -28.79 9.16 13.43
C LYS A 89 -27.68 9.07 12.41
N LEU A 90 -27.30 7.86 11.99
CA LEU A 90 -26.24 7.66 11.01
C LEU A 90 -26.54 8.33 9.66
N ILE A 91 -27.76 8.20 9.15
CA ILE A 91 -28.17 8.83 7.90
C ILE A 91 -28.08 10.36 8.01
N ASN A 92 -28.50 10.95 9.12
CA ASN A 92 -28.43 12.38 9.32
C ASN A 92 -26.97 12.86 9.42
N GLU A 93 -26.14 12.19 10.21
CA GLU A 93 -24.72 12.49 10.34
C GLU A 93 -24.00 12.40 8.98
N LEU A 94 -24.22 11.32 8.23
CA LEU A 94 -23.64 11.14 6.90
C LEU A 94 -24.13 12.21 5.92
N TYR A 95 -25.41 12.54 5.94
CA TYR A 95 -25.97 13.59 5.08
C TYR A 95 -25.29 14.94 5.34
N HIS A 96 -25.17 15.34 6.59
CA HIS A 96 -24.50 16.59 6.97
C HIS A 96 -23.02 16.59 6.60
N GLU A 97 -22.31 15.50 6.88
CA GLU A 97 -20.89 15.39 6.53
C GLU A 97 -20.69 15.47 5.02
N ILE A 98 -21.43 14.68 4.23
CA ILE A 98 -21.33 14.61 2.77
C ILE A 98 -21.65 15.96 2.12
N THR A 99 -22.70 16.65 2.55
CA THR A 99 -23.11 17.92 1.96
C THR A 99 -22.14 19.07 2.29
N SER A 100 -21.27 18.90 3.26
CA SER A 100 -20.19 19.85 3.57
C SER A 100 -18.97 19.70 2.65
N LEU A 101 -18.86 18.59 1.90
CA LEU A 101 -17.73 18.30 1.02
C LEU A 101 -17.87 19.01 -0.34
N LYS A 102 -16.74 19.36 -0.96
CA LYS A 102 -16.71 19.96 -2.30
C LYS A 102 -16.87 18.92 -3.43
N THR A 103 -16.78 17.63 -3.15
CA THR A 103 -16.96 16.55 -4.11
C THR A 103 -18.34 15.93 -4.03
N LYS A 104 -18.80 15.36 -5.14
CA LYS A 104 -20.01 14.52 -5.19
C LYS A 104 -19.70 13.02 -5.32
N LYS A 105 -18.42 12.65 -5.28
CA LYS A 105 -17.95 11.25 -5.31
C LYS A 105 -17.66 10.80 -3.89
N ILE A 106 -18.49 9.94 -3.35
CA ILE A 106 -18.43 9.49 -1.96
C ILE A 106 -18.24 7.97 -1.90
N GLN A 107 -17.30 7.55 -1.09
CA GLN A 107 -17.10 6.15 -0.77
C GLN A 107 -17.27 5.91 0.72
N PHE A 108 -18.07 4.91 1.08
CA PHE A 108 -18.18 4.46 2.46
C PHE A 108 -17.26 3.27 2.70
N ASP A 109 -16.42 3.39 3.72
CA ASP A 109 -15.58 2.31 4.23
C ASP A 109 -16.12 1.87 5.59
N ILE A 110 -16.87 0.79 5.58
CA ILE A 110 -17.51 0.22 6.77
C ILE A 110 -17.25 -1.28 6.79
N ASP A 111 -16.51 -1.74 7.79
CA ASP A 111 -16.30 -3.18 8.04
C ASP A 111 -17.59 -3.80 8.64
N VAL A 112 -18.60 -3.94 7.80
CA VAL A 112 -19.94 -4.39 8.21
C VAL A 112 -19.91 -5.88 8.57
N PRO A 113 -20.40 -6.32 9.75
CA PRO A 113 -20.65 -7.73 10.02
C PRO A 113 -21.69 -8.31 9.04
N GLU A 114 -21.51 -9.55 8.61
CA GLU A 114 -22.42 -10.21 7.66
C GLU A 114 -23.89 -10.13 8.10
N SER A 115 -24.15 -10.25 9.40
CA SER A 115 -25.51 -10.14 9.98
C SER A 115 -26.17 -8.77 9.83
N GLN A 116 -25.38 -7.71 9.54
CA GLN A 116 -25.88 -6.33 9.40
C GLN A 116 -25.99 -5.87 7.93
N LEU A 117 -25.64 -6.69 6.95
CA LEU A 117 -25.68 -6.31 5.53
C LEU A 117 -27.06 -5.82 5.08
N LYS A 118 -28.14 -6.44 5.59
CA LYS A 118 -29.51 -5.99 5.29
C LYS A 118 -29.78 -4.56 5.77
N HIS A 119 -29.38 -4.21 6.98
CA HIS A 119 -29.51 -2.86 7.51
C HIS A 119 -28.65 -1.87 6.75
N TYR A 120 -27.43 -2.27 6.39
CA TYR A 120 -26.53 -1.45 5.59
C TYR A 120 -27.14 -1.12 4.22
N ALA A 121 -27.75 -2.09 3.52
CA ALA A 121 -28.45 -1.86 2.27
C ALA A 121 -29.59 -0.83 2.39
N GLN A 122 -30.35 -0.89 3.49
CA GLN A 122 -31.42 0.07 3.75
C GLN A 122 -30.90 1.49 3.95
N ILE A 123 -29.81 1.65 4.73
CA ILE A 123 -29.16 2.94 4.96
C ILE A 123 -28.64 3.52 3.63
N LEU A 124 -27.95 2.72 2.82
CA LEU A 124 -27.43 3.15 1.53
C LEU A 124 -28.55 3.61 0.58
N SER A 125 -29.64 2.85 0.53
CA SER A 125 -30.81 3.19 -0.30
C SER A 125 -31.42 4.53 0.11
N LEU A 126 -31.56 4.78 1.42
CA LEU A 126 -32.09 6.04 1.95
C LEU A 126 -31.12 7.21 1.68
N LEU A 127 -29.80 7.00 1.82
CA LEU A 127 -28.80 8.01 1.47
C LEU A 127 -28.84 8.33 -0.02
N LYS A 128 -28.95 7.33 -0.88
CA LYS A 128 -29.05 7.51 -2.34
C LYS A 128 -30.25 8.38 -2.73
N MET A 129 -31.41 8.17 -2.08
CA MET A 129 -32.59 9.01 -2.29
C MET A 129 -32.40 10.45 -1.76
N ARG A 130 -31.70 10.65 -0.66
CA ARG A 130 -31.44 11.97 -0.07
C ARG A 130 -30.34 12.78 -0.76
N LEU A 131 -29.48 12.12 -1.54
CA LEU A 131 -28.29 12.69 -2.19
C LEU A 131 -28.39 12.58 -3.72
N PRO A 132 -29.40 13.18 -4.36
CA PRO A 132 -29.53 13.13 -5.81
C PRO A 132 -28.33 13.80 -6.48
N GLY A 133 -27.73 13.13 -7.48
CA GLY A 133 -26.57 13.63 -8.20
C GLY A 133 -25.21 13.40 -7.50
N TYR A 134 -25.21 12.66 -6.39
CA TYR A 134 -23.98 12.11 -5.82
C TYR A 134 -23.71 10.71 -6.37
N GLU A 135 -22.44 10.43 -6.61
CA GLU A 135 -21.94 9.09 -6.92
C GLU A 135 -21.55 8.41 -5.61
N LEU A 136 -22.23 7.33 -5.27
CA LEU A 136 -21.99 6.59 -4.03
C LEU A 136 -21.31 5.26 -4.33
N SER A 137 -20.25 4.96 -3.60
CA SER A 137 -19.56 3.68 -3.64
C SER A 137 -19.25 3.14 -2.24
N ILE A 138 -18.90 1.87 -2.16
CA ILE A 138 -18.62 1.17 -0.90
C ILE A 138 -17.40 0.26 -1.05
N THR A 139 -16.79 -0.11 0.07
CA THR A 139 -15.89 -1.26 0.17
C THR A 139 -16.66 -2.50 0.64
N LEU A 140 -16.35 -3.66 0.07
CA LEU A 140 -16.85 -4.96 0.52
C LEU A 140 -15.70 -5.93 0.73
N LEU A 141 -15.79 -6.73 1.78
CA LEU A 141 -14.86 -7.81 2.09
C LEU A 141 -15.25 -9.09 1.33
N PRO A 142 -14.31 -10.02 1.06
CA PRO A 142 -14.58 -11.30 0.43
C PRO A 142 -15.69 -12.12 1.08
N CYS A 143 -15.80 -12.09 2.42
CA CYS A 143 -16.83 -12.81 3.17
C CYS A 143 -18.25 -12.34 2.83
N HIS A 144 -18.44 -11.04 2.59
CA HIS A 144 -19.75 -10.49 2.24
C HIS A 144 -20.36 -11.13 1.00
N LEU A 145 -19.53 -11.53 0.01
CA LEU A 145 -19.99 -12.17 -1.22
C LEU A 145 -20.54 -13.61 -1.00
N ASN A 146 -20.45 -14.13 0.22
CA ASN A 146 -21.11 -15.39 0.60
C ASN A 146 -22.57 -15.18 1.02
N CYS A 147 -22.96 -13.94 1.35
CA CYS A 147 -24.27 -13.59 1.85
C CYS A 147 -25.20 -13.18 0.71
N GLN A 148 -26.46 -13.58 0.78
CA GLN A 148 -27.45 -13.21 -0.22
C GLN A 148 -27.73 -11.70 -0.21
N GLU A 149 -27.65 -11.08 0.95
CA GLU A 149 -27.88 -9.66 1.20
C GLU A 149 -26.86 -8.76 0.49
N SER A 150 -25.67 -9.27 0.15
CA SER A 150 -24.66 -8.50 -0.57
C SER A 150 -25.16 -7.95 -1.91
N LYS A 151 -26.05 -8.68 -2.59
CA LYS A 151 -26.68 -8.22 -3.83
C LYS A 151 -27.48 -6.94 -3.62
N THR A 152 -28.25 -6.88 -2.53
CA THR A 152 -29.07 -5.69 -2.20
C THR A 152 -28.16 -4.51 -1.82
N VAL A 153 -27.07 -4.77 -1.11
CA VAL A 153 -26.06 -3.74 -0.78
C VAL A 153 -25.44 -3.17 -2.06
N ILE A 154 -25.01 -4.04 -2.97
CA ILE A 154 -24.39 -3.65 -4.26
C ILE A 154 -25.37 -2.85 -5.12
N GLN A 155 -26.64 -3.21 -5.15
CA GLN A 155 -27.68 -2.51 -5.91
C GLN A 155 -28.04 -1.13 -5.35
N ALA A 156 -27.70 -0.86 -4.09
CA ALA A 156 -27.96 0.43 -3.44
C ALA A 156 -26.92 1.52 -3.75
N VAL A 157 -25.86 1.19 -4.51
CA VAL A 157 -24.75 2.09 -4.85
C VAL A 157 -24.48 2.12 -6.35
N ASP A 158 -23.68 3.05 -6.83
CA ASP A 158 -23.35 3.17 -8.24
C ASP A 158 -22.29 2.13 -8.67
N TRP A 159 -21.32 1.88 -7.80
CA TRP A 159 -20.28 0.87 -7.98
C TRP A 159 -19.65 0.53 -6.62
N TRP A 160 -18.77 -0.46 -6.58
CA TRP A 160 -18.18 -0.92 -5.32
C TRP A 160 -16.74 -1.42 -5.49
N VAL A 161 -16.04 -1.55 -4.37
CA VAL A 161 -14.66 -2.03 -4.31
C VAL A 161 -14.62 -3.37 -3.56
N LEU A 162 -14.04 -4.38 -4.19
CA LEU A 162 -13.68 -5.62 -3.52
C LEU A 162 -12.31 -5.46 -2.87
N GLN A 163 -12.30 -5.36 -1.55
CA GLN A 163 -11.06 -5.29 -0.77
C GLN A 163 -10.46 -6.69 -0.64
N LEU A 164 -9.35 -6.95 -1.34
CA LEU A 164 -8.71 -8.27 -1.39
C LEU A 164 -7.60 -8.45 -0.36
N HIS A 165 -7.49 -7.57 0.60
CA HIS A 165 -6.50 -7.63 1.67
C HIS A 165 -7.16 -7.58 3.03
N GLY A 166 -6.51 -8.25 3.98
CA GLY A 166 -6.91 -8.36 5.35
C GLY A 166 -6.15 -9.51 5.99
N ILE A 167 -6.06 -9.54 7.30
CA ILE A 167 -5.37 -10.57 8.02
C ILE A 167 -6.26 -11.15 9.12
N THR A 168 -6.33 -12.48 9.17
CA THR A 168 -6.80 -13.15 10.37
C THR A 168 -5.67 -13.10 11.40
N VAL A 169 -5.88 -12.41 12.50
CA VAL A 169 -4.87 -12.25 13.54
C VAL A 169 -4.59 -13.64 14.17
N PRO A 170 -3.33 -14.09 14.12
CA PRO A 170 -2.99 -15.41 14.71
C PRO A 170 -3.03 -15.32 16.23
N THR A 171 -3.25 -16.44 16.90
CA THR A 171 -3.11 -16.54 18.35
C THR A 171 -1.67 -16.87 18.75
N HIS A 172 -0.94 -17.52 17.84
CA HIS A 172 0.43 -17.96 18.06
C HIS A 172 1.28 -17.86 16.78
N ARG A 173 2.59 -17.57 16.94
CA ARG A 173 3.58 -17.45 15.87
C ARG A 173 3.63 -18.64 14.88
N LYS A 174 3.30 -19.85 15.34
CA LYS A 174 3.30 -21.07 14.50
C LYS A 174 2.11 -21.14 13.54
N GLU A 175 1.09 -20.32 13.73
CA GLU A 175 -0.05 -20.28 12.83
C GLU A 175 0.31 -19.61 11.52
N LYS A 176 -0.34 -20.06 10.44
CA LYS A 176 -0.20 -19.37 9.13
C LYS A 176 -1.00 -18.09 9.15
N TYR A 177 -0.37 -17.02 8.76
CA TYR A 177 -1.01 -15.74 8.50
C TYR A 177 -0.49 -15.16 7.19
N GLN A 178 -1.37 -14.52 6.46
CA GLN A 178 -1.06 -13.91 5.17
C GLN A 178 -2.00 -12.74 4.95
N LEU A 179 -1.49 -11.72 4.27
CA LEU A 179 -2.27 -10.51 3.97
C LEU A 179 -3.36 -10.77 2.92
N MET A 180 -3.19 -11.79 2.10
CA MET A 180 -4.13 -12.21 1.05
C MET A 180 -4.17 -13.74 0.98
N ASP A 181 -5.30 -14.34 1.35
CA ASP A 181 -5.51 -15.78 1.17
C ASP A 181 -5.88 -16.08 -0.29
N ARG A 182 -5.07 -16.91 -0.95
CA ARG A 182 -5.23 -17.24 -2.39
C ARG A 182 -6.58 -17.85 -2.71
N THR A 183 -7.09 -18.73 -1.85
CA THR A 183 -8.37 -19.42 -2.06
C THR A 183 -9.55 -18.46 -1.86
N VAL A 184 -9.47 -17.64 -0.81
CA VAL A 184 -10.49 -16.62 -0.51
C VAL A 184 -10.56 -15.60 -1.65
N VAL A 185 -9.41 -15.08 -2.10
CA VAL A 185 -9.33 -14.11 -3.19
C VAL A 185 -9.89 -14.68 -4.50
N ALA A 186 -9.47 -15.89 -4.90
CA ALA A 186 -9.96 -16.51 -6.13
C ALA A 186 -11.48 -16.73 -6.10
N THR A 187 -12.00 -17.18 -4.97
CA THR A 187 -13.45 -17.38 -4.77
C THR A 187 -14.20 -16.06 -4.82
N ALA A 188 -13.68 -15.02 -4.16
CA ALA A 188 -14.30 -13.70 -4.13
C ALA A 188 -14.35 -13.06 -5.52
N LEU A 189 -13.26 -13.10 -6.29
CA LEU A 189 -13.22 -12.58 -7.66
C LEU A 189 -14.24 -13.30 -8.57
N LYS A 190 -14.34 -14.63 -8.47
CA LYS A 190 -15.34 -15.39 -9.22
C LYS A 190 -16.76 -14.94 -8.87
N LYS A 191 -17.06 -14.75 -7.58
CA LYS A 191 -18.38 -14.28 -7.13
C LYS A 191 -18.65 -12.84 -7.54
N ALA A 192 -17.65 -11.94 -7.40
CA ALA A 192 -17.79 -10.54 -7.79
C ALA A 192 -18.21 -10.41 -9.27
N ARG A 193 -17.62 -11.20 -10.17
CA ARG A 193 -18.00 -11.23 -11.60
C ARG A 193 -19.44 -11.66 -11.84
N THR A 194 -20.05 -12.43 -10.93
CA THR A 194 -21.46 -12.84 -11.08
C THR A 194 -22.46 -11.77 -10.63
N THR A 195 -22.01 -10.68 -10.00
CA THR A 195 -22.91 -9.62 -9.54
C THR A 195 -23.47 -8.76 -10.67
N GLN A 196 -22.83 -8.80 -11.85
CA GLN A 196 -23.19 -7.98 -13.03
C GLN A 196 -23.19 -6.47 -12.72
N SER A 197 -22.48 -6.05 -11.69
CA SER A 197 -22.33 -4.67 -11.26
C SER A 197 -20.88 -4.23 -11.46
N GLN A 198 -20.69 -2.95 -11.73
CA GLN A 198 -19.34 -2.38 -11.86
C GLN A 198 -18.62 -2.47 -10.51
N PHE A 199 -17.41 -3.02 -10.53
CA PHE A 199 -16.56 -3.08 -9.35
C PHE A 199 -15.09 -2.88 -9.69
N LYS A 200 -14.33 -2.43 -8.69
CA LYS A 200 -12.88 -2.33 -8.71
C LYS A 200 -12.28 -3.28 -7.67
N ILE A 201 -11.01 -3.60 -7.76
CA ILE A 201 -10.30 -4.41 -6.75
C ILE A 201 -9.28 -3.55 -6.01
N ALA A 202 -9.24 -3.66 -4.68
CA ALA A 202 -8.21 -3.02 -3.86
C ALA A 202 -7.16 -4.03 -3.43
N LEU A 203 -5.89 -3.76 -3.81
CA LEU A 203 -4.72 -4.58 -3.50
C LEU A 203 -3.79 -3.85 -2.52
N PRO A 204 -3.13 -4.58 -1.60
CA PRO A 204 -2.30 -3.97 -0.58
C PRO A 204 -0.94 -3.54 -1.12
N THR A 205 -0.48 -2.40 -0.65
CA THR A 205 0.90 -1.93 -0.85
C THR A 205 1.74 -2.04 0.41
N TYR A 206 1.15 -2.43 1.53
CA TYR A 206 1.73 -2.39 2.87
C TYR A 206 1.84 -3.78 3.49
N ALA A 207 2.67 -3.88 4.53
CA ALA A 207 2.75 -5.07 5.38
C ALA A 207 2.22 -4.76 6.78
N TYR A 208 1.66 -5.78 7.43
CA TYR A 208 1.48 -5.77 8.89
C TYR A 208 2.74 -6.26 9.58
N VAL A 209 3.09 -5.61 10.69
CA VAL A 209 4.10 -6.12 11.63
C VAL A 209 3.37 -6.81 12.78
N LEU A 210 3.63 -8.09 12.95
CA LEU A 210 3.09 -8.89 14.06
C LEU A 210 4.14 -8.98 15.16
N SER A 211 3.72 -8.71 16.38
CA SER A 211 4.56 -8.88 17.58
C SER A 211 4.07 -10.06 18.41
N PHE A 212 5.01 -10.85 18.89
CA PHE A 212 4.75 -12.02 19.71
C PHE A 212 5.48 -11.91 21.06
N HIS A 213 5.01 -12.61 22.06
CA HIS A 213 5.72 -12.85 23.31
C HIS A 213 6.85 -13.88 23.08
N ALA A 214 7.75 -14.01 24.07
CA ALA A 214 8.87 -14.96 23.98
C ALA A 214 8.39 -16.44 23.87
N ASP A 215 7.22 -16.76 24.39
CA ASP A 215 6.58 -18.07 24.28
C ASP A 215 5.89 -18.31 22.93
N GLY A 216 5.86 -17.28 22.05
CA GLY A 216 5.24 -17.34 20.73
C GLY A 216 3.77 -16.93 20.70
N THR A 217 3.14 -16.59 21.82
CA THR A 217 1.77 -16.09 21.83
C THR A 217 1.68 -14.70 21.19
N PHE A 218 0.57 -14.43 20.48
CA PHE A 218 0.36 -13.15 19.82
C PHE A 218 0.25 -12.01 20.83
N ARG A 219 0.92 -10.90 20.56
CA ARG A 219 0.92 -9.71 21.41
C ARG A 219 0.17 -8.54 20.77
N ARG A 220 0.57 -8.16 19.54
CA ARG A 220 0.05 -6.95 18.88
C ARG A 220 0.27 -6.97 17.38
N LEU A 221 -0.66 -6.33 16.65
CA LEU A 221 -0.59 -6.03 15.23
C LEU A 221 -0.34 -4.53 15.03
N TYR A 222 0.59 -4.20 14.13
CA TYR A 222 0.87 -2.83 13.73
C TYR A 222 0.65 -2.70 12.22
N SER A 223 -0.16 -1.74 11.82
CA SER A 223 -0.39 -1.39 10.41
C SER A 223 0.30 -0.09 10.01
N GLU A 224 0.52 0.79 10.99
CA GLU A 224 1.06 2.15 10.82
C GLU A 224 1.87 2.56 12.06
N GLY A 225 2.78 3.54 11.86
CA GLY A 225 3.45 4.22 12.98
C GLY A 225 4.45 3.37 13.78
N PHE A 226 4.72 2.12 13.37
CA PHE A 226 5.73 1.30 14.01
C PHE A 226 7.13 1.66 13.49
N SER A 227 7.97 2.27 14.32
CA SER A 227 9.31 2.72 13.94
C SER A 227 10.31 1.57 13.71
N GLY A 228 10.04 0.41 14.28
CA GLY A 228 10.95 -0.75 14.20
C GLY A 228 12.26 -0.58 14.98
N ASN A 229 12.35 0.43 15.85
CA ASN A 229 13.51 0.66 16.69
C ASN A 229 13.44 -0.27 17.91
N GLY A 230 14.38 -1.19 18.06
CA GLY A 230 14.45 -2.13 19.17
C GLY A 230 14.67 -3.59 18.75
N ASP A 231 14.48 -4.51 19.70
CA ASP A 231 14.59 -5.95 19.47
C ASP A 231 13.49 -6.43 18.49
N THR A 232 13.91 -6.90 17.33
CA THR A 232 13.02 -7.42 16.27
C THR A 232 12.88 -8.95 16.31
N SER A 233 13.49 -9.66 17.28
CA SER A 233 13.50 -11.13 17.38
C SER A 233 12.10 -11.74 17.49
N ASN A 234 11.17 -10.97 18.06
CA ASN A 234 9.77 -11.37 18.29
C ASN A 234 8.79 -10.70 17.31
N LEU A 235 9.30 -10.16 16.21
CA LEU A 235 8.50 -9.56 15.15
C LEU A 235 8.46 -10.45 13.91
N GLU A 236 7.35 -10.39 13.20
CA GLU A 236 7.20 -11.01 11.88
C GLU A 236 6.39 -10.11 10.94
N LEU A 237 6.52 -10.32 9.62
CA LEU A 237 5.80 -9.56 8.62
C LEU A 237 4.75 -10.41 7.91
N ALA A 238 3.54 -9.87 7.82
CA ALA A 238 2.58 -10.27 6.81
C ALA A 238 2.68 -9.29 5.64
N ALA A 239 3.59 -9.56 4.71
CA ALA A 239 3.86 -8.74 3.55
C ALA A 239 3.02 -9.18 2.34
N PRO A 240 2.80 -8.29 1.33
CA PRO A 240 2.17 -8.66 0.08
C PRO A 240 2.96 -9.74 -0.67
N ASP A 241 2.27 -10.76 -1.16
CA ASP A 241 2.85 -11.75 -2.08
C ASP A 241 2.86 -11.17 -3.50
N LEU A 242 4.03 -10.67 -3.95
CA LEU A 242 4.18 -9.98 -5.22
C LEU A 242 3.86 -10.87 -6.42
N GLN A 243 4.20 -12.16 -6.35
CA GLN A 243 3.89 -13.13 -7.39
C GLN A 243 2.38 -13.33 -7.52
N PHE A 244 1.70 -13.42 -6.38
CA PHE A 244 0.25 -13.59 -6.36
C PHE A 244 -0.46 -12.32 -6.86
N ILE A 245 -0.06 -11.14 -6.40
CA ILE A 245 -0.60 -9.86 -6.89
C ILE A 245 -0.45 -9.75 -8.42
N ALA A 246 0.76 -9.97 -8.94
CA ALA A 246 0.99 -9.93 -10.39
C ALA A 246 0.11 -10.95 -11.14
N SER A 247 -0.14 -12.14 -10.57
CA SER A 247 -1.03 -13.15 -11.16
C SER A 247 -2.49 -12.71 -11.19
N ILE A 248 -2.97 -12.03 -10.14
CA ILE A 248 -4.34 -11.47 -10.09
C ILE A 248 -4.50 -10.43 -11.19
N ILE A 249 -3.56 -9.51 -11.33
CA ILE A 249 -3.63 -8.42 -12.32
C ILE A 249 -3.63 -9.00 -13.74
N ARG A 250 -2.73 -9.95 -14.05
CA ARG A 250 -2.71 -10.62 -15.37
C ARG A 250 -3.99 -11.37 -15.69
N ALA A 251 -4.60 -12.00 -14.68
CA ALA A 251 -5.83 -12.77 -14.88
C ALA A 251 -7.10 -11.91 -14.97
N ASN A 252 -7.03 -10.62 -14.62
CA ASN A 252 -8.17 -9.72 -14.56
C ASN A 252 -7.85 -8.35 -15.20
N PRO A 253 -7.44 -8.31 -16.49
CA PRO A 253 -7.03 -7.07 -17.16
C PRO A 253 -8.19 -6.11 -17.43
N ASP A 254 -9.41 -6.56 -17.24
CA ASP A 254 -10.67 -5.84 -17.43
C ASP A 254 -11.22 -5.22 -16.14
N ILE A 255 -10.55 -5.41 -15.00
CA ILE A 255 -10.97 -4.86 -13.71
C ILE A 255 -10.05 -3.72 -13.29
N ASP A 256 -10.63 -2.57 -12.98
CA ASP A 256 -9.90 -1.42 -12.46
C ASP A 256 -9.23 -1.76 -11.12
N LEU A 257 -7.96 -1.36 -11.02
CA LEU A 257 -7.12 -1.62 -9.84
C LEU A 257 -7.06 -0.39 -8.93
N LEU A 258 -7.20 -0.61 -7.64
CA LEU A 258 -6.93 0.39 -6.61
C LEU A 258 -5.80 -0.10 -5.70
N TRP A 259 -4.85 0.76 -5.41
CA TRP A 259 -3.76 0.48 -4.47
C TRP A 259 -4.10 0.99 -3.08
N PHE A 260 -4.14 0.11 -2.11
CA PHE A 260 -4.34 0.45 -0.70
C PHE A 260 -3.06 0.15 0.08
N ARG A 261 -2.34 1.16 0.47
CA ARG A 261 -2.47 2.63 0.39
C ARG A 261 -1.33 3.26 -0.42
N LEU A 262 -1.45 4.57 -0.74
CA LEU A 262 -0.37 5.32 -1.38
C LEU A 262 0.89 5.31 -0.50
N PRO A 263 2.04 4.82 -0.99
CA PRO A 263 3.28 4.84 -0.24
C PRO A 263 3.79 6.27 -0.06
N VAL A 264 4.11 6.65 1.18
CA VAL A 264 4.71 7.94 1.50
C VAL A 264 6.12 7.76 2.05
N LYS A 265 6.96 8.80 1.92
CA LYS A 265 8.39 8.73 2.28
C LYS A 265 8.65 8.19 3.69
N ASN A 266 7.79 8.50 4.65
CA ASN A 266 7.96 8.10 6.05
C ASN A 266 7.28 6.76 6.41
N ASP A 267 6.68 6.06 5.43
CA ASP A 267 6.05 4.78 5.65
C ASP A 267 7.00 3.64 5.29
N ARG A 268 7.65 3.09 6.30
CA ARG A 268 8.63 2.02 6.15
C ARG A 268 8.04 0.72 5.64
N TRP A 269 6.78 0.46 5.96
CA TRP A 269 6.15 -0.84 5.75
C TRP A 269 5.31 -0.90 4.49
N THR A 270 5.68 -0.12 3.47
CA THR A 270 5.04 -0.12 2.15
C THR A 270 6.02 -0.50 1.04
N LEU A 271 5.48 -1.02 -0.04
CA LEU A 271 6.21 -1.23 -1.29
C LEU A 271 6.59 0.13 -1.91
N SER A 272 7.65 0.14 -2.72
CA SER A 272 8.00 1.34 -3.49
C SER A 272 7.08 1.53 -4.70
N THR A 273 6.98 2.77 -5.19
CA THR A 273 6.24 3.09 -6.43
C THR A 273 6.78 2.30 -7.63
N ASP A 274 8.10 2.11 -7.75
CA ASP A 274 8.71 1.29 -8.82
C ASP A 274 8.20 -0.15 -8.79
N THR A 275 8.08 -0.74 -7.58
CA THR A 275 7.50 -2.08 -7.40
C THR A 275 6.06 -2.13 -7.88
N LEU A 276 5.26 -1.13 -7.49
CA LEU A 276 3.84 -1.06 -7.83
C LEU A 276 3.63 -0.83 -9.33
N THR A 277 4.50 -0.05 -9.98
CA THR A 277 4.49 0.15 -11.43
C THR A 277 4.71 -1.19 -12.18
N LEU A 278 5.67 -2.01 -11.76
CA LEU A 278 5.88 -3.33 -12.35
C LEU A 278 4.66 -4.25 -12.11
N LEU A 279 4.14 -4.25 -10.89
CA LEU A 279 2.95 -5.04 -10.55
C LEU A 279 1.73 -4.63 -11.37
N SER A 280 1.49 -3.32 -11.57
CA SER A 280 0.38 -2.82 -12.41
C SER A 280 0.45 -3.32 -13.85
N GLN A 281 1.66 -3.63 -14.34
CA GLN A 281 1.87 -4.25 -15.64
C GLN A 281 1.75 -5.79 -15.59
N GLY A 282 1.40 -6.35 -14.45
CA GLY A 282 1.35 -7.80 -14.22
C GLY A 282 2.74 -8.45 -14.15
N ILE A 283 3.81 -7.68 -14.01
CA ILE A 283 5.18 -8.17 -13.92
C ILE A 283 5.49 -8.47 -12.45
N THR A 284 6.00 -9.68 -12.19
CA THR A 284 6.49 -10.05 -10.86
C THR A 284 7.89 -9.49 -10.65
N PRO A 285 8.07 -8.50 -9.75
CA PRO A 285 9.39 -7.96 -9.48
C PRO A 285 10.27 -9.00 -8.77
N LYS A 286 11.57 -8.97 -9.02
CA LYS A 286 12.54 -9.81 -8.30
C LYS A 286 13.07 -9.06 -7.10
N GLU A 287 12.87 -9.63 -5.93
CA GLU A 287 13.43 -9.10 -4.68
C GLU A 287 14.94 -9.20 -4.70
N LYS A 288 15.63 -8.09 -4.42
CA LYS A 288 17.08 -8.03 -4.36
C LYS A 288 17.57 -6.91 -3.47
N LEU A 289 18.83 -7.03 -3.07
CA LEU A 289 19.60 -5.97 -2.43
C LEU A 289 20.65 -5.51 -3.44
N GLU A 290 20.53 -4.28 -3.94
CA GLU A 290 21.43 -3.71 -4.94
C GLU A 290 22.48 -2.82 -4.29
N GLN A 291 23.72 -2.96 -4.71
CA GLN A 291 24.79 -2.01 -4.37
C GLN A 291 24.87 -0.91 -5.43
N HIS A 292 24.97 0.32 -4.97
CA HIS A 292 25.19 1.51 -5.78
C HIS A 292 26.52 2.16 -5.41
N ASN A 293 27.32 2.47 -6.41
CA ASN A 293 28.62 3.11 -6.27
C ASN A 293 28.58 4.50 -6.91
N LYS A 294 28.94 5.54 -6.13
CA LYS A 294 29.06 6.91 -6.62
C LYS A 294 30.49 7.41 -6.40
N ILE A 295 31.18 7.77 -7.48
CA ILE A 295 32.53 8.31 -7.45
C ILE A 295 32.49 9.83 -7.49
N GLU A 296 33.12 10.48 -6.54
CA GLU A 296 33.25 11.95 -6.42
C GLU A 296 34.73 12.30 -6.15
N GLY A 297 35.47 12.65 -7.21
CA GLY A 297 36.88 12.90 -7.13
C GLY A 297 37.68 11.66 -6.65
N ASN A 298 38.32 11.75 -5.51
CA ASN A 298 39.08 10.65 -4.87
C ASN A 298 38.25 9.88 -3.81
N THR A 299 36.92 10.01 -3.85
CA THR A 299 36.01 9.36 -2.90
C THR A 299 35.04 8.47 -3.63
N LEU A 300 34.90 7.21 -3.17
CA LEU A 300 33.89 6.26 -3.57
C LEU A 300 32.87 6.14 -2.43
N ARG A 301 31.62 6.49 -2.71
CA ARG A 301 30.51 6.28 -1.80
C ARG A 301 29.78 5.01 -2.20
N ILE A 302 29.54 4.13 -1.24
CA ILE A 302 28.81 2.88 -1.43
C ILE A 302 27.51 2.95 -0.64
N SER A 303 26.41 2.71 -1.33
CA SER A 303 25.09 2.56 -0.72
C SER A 303 24.47 1.24 -1.16
N PHE A 304 23.49 0.76 -0.39
CA PHE A 304 22.63 -0.36 -0.76
C PHE A 304 21.17 0.09 -0.84
N ARG A 305 20.43 -0.56 -1.73
CA ARG A 305 19.00 -0.33 -1.92
C ARG A 305 18.24 -1.66 -1.85
N TRP A 306 17.27 -1.74 -0.97
CA TRP A 306 16.32 -2.85 -0.93
C TRP A 306 15.31 -2.69 -2.07
N CYS A 307 15.36 -3.58 -3.05
CA CYS A 307 14.49 -3.53 -4.21
C CYS A 307 13.37 -4.55 -4.11
N HIS A 308 12.14 -4.07 -4.27
CA HIS A 308 10.94 -4.90 -4.38
C HIS A 308 10.62 -5.79 -3.17
N GLN A 309 11.06 -5.40 -1.96
CA GLN A 309 10.74 -6.10 -0.72
C GLN A 309 10.64 -5.13 0.44
N ILE A 310 9.90 -5.52 1.47
CA ILE A 310 9.80 -4.79 2.74
C ILE A 310 10.67 -5.55 3.75
N PRO A 311 11.88 -5.08 4.08
CA PRO A 311 12.79 -5.82 4.97
C PRO A 311 12.43 -5.63 6.43
N LEU A 312 12.26 -6.70 7.18
CA LEU A 312 12.15 -6.66 8.64
C LEU A 312 13.51 -6.64 9.32
N HIS A 313 14.44 -7.43 8.78
CA HIS A 313 15.80 -7.59 9.32
C HIS A 313 16.84 -7.11 8.32
N GLY A 314 18.02 -6.75 8.84
CA GLY A 314 19.18 -6.49 8.01
C GLY A 314 19.69 -7.76 7.32
N LYS A 315 20.54 -7.57 6.31
CA LYS A 315 21.14 -8.66 5.55
C LYS A 315 22.64 -8.45 5.39
N THR A 316 23.42 -9.52 5.52
CA THR A 316 24.84 -9.49 5.14
C THR A 316 24.96 -9.39 3.62
N ALA A 317 25.73 -8.43 3.13
CA ALA A 317 26.00 -8.25 1.73
C ALA A 317 27.53 -8.27 1.47
N THR A 318 27.95 -8.81 0.35
CA THR A 318 29.34 -8.73 -0.12
C THR A 318 29.54 -7.39 -0.82
N LEU A 319 30.60 -6.65 -0.44
CA LEU A 319 30.96 -5.39 -1.08
C LEU A 319 31.63 -5.63 -2.43
N GLN A 320 31.03 -5.08 -3.48
CA GLN A 320 31.62 -5.07 -4.81
C GLN A 320 32.45 -3.79 -4.98
N ILE A 321 33.75 -3.87 -4.68
CA ILE A 321 34.68 -2.73 -4.72
C ILE A 321 35.53 -2.83 -5.97
N PRO A 322 35.54 -1.79 -6.84
CA PRO A 322 36.44 -1.76 -7.99
C PRO A 322 37.91 -1.89 -7.53
N PRO A 323 38.76 -2.61 -8.29
CA PRO A 323 40.14 -2.94 -7.87
C PRO A 323 40.96 -1.73 -7.43
N GLU A 324 40.81 -0.62 -8.12
CA GLU A 324 41.51 0.63 -7.89
C GLU A 324 41.19 1.30 -6.53
N TRP A 325 40.06 0.90 -5.91
CA TRP A 325 39.63 1.45 -4.62
C TRP A 325 39.97 0.56 -3.43
N ARG A 326 40.52 -0.62 -3.62
CA ARG A 326 40.77 -1.60 -2.55
C ARG A 326 41.84 -1.18 -1.55
N GLU A 327 42.75 -0.29 -1.95
CA GLU A 327 43.80 0.23 -1.09
C GLU A 327 43.44 1.59 -0.42
N GLY A 328 42.19 2.04 -0.59
CA GLY A 328 41.69 3.28 0.00
C GLY A 328 41.41 3.16 1.50
N GLU A 329 41.34 4.29 2.16
CA GLU A 329 40.83 4.37 3.53
C GLU A 329 39.31 4.23 3.54
N CYS A 330 38.82 3.28 4.32
CA CYS A 330 37.38 2.99 4.39
C CYS A 330 36.78 3.52 5.69
N ILE A 331 35.64 4.23 5.56
CA ILE A 331 34.79 4.63 6.68
C ILE A 331 33.47 3.88 6.51
N LEU A 332 33.11 3.03 7.48
CA LEU A 332 31.83 2.36 7.50
C LEU A 332 30.75 3.27 8.10
N LEU A 333 29.64 3.41 7.38
CA LEU A 333 28.47 4.16 7.81
C LEU A 333 27.38 3.15 8.19
N ASN A 334 26.57 3.44 9.20
CA ASN A 334 25.42 2.63 9.58
C ASN A 334 25.71 1.14 9.88
N SER A 335 26.92 0.79 10.31
CA SER A 335 27.17 -0.57 10.80
C SER A 335 26.48 -0.76 12.14
N VAL A 336 25.70 -1.86 12.27
CA VAL A 336 24.94 -2.20 13.49
C VAL A 336 25.87 -2.41 14.70
N ALA A 337 27.17 -2.63 14.46
CA ALA A 337 28.13 -2.97 15.53
C ALA A 337 28.75 -1.76 16.23
N LEU A 338 28.84 -0.59 15.60
CA LEU A 338 29.41 0.62 16.20
C LEU A 338 28.88 1.88 15.50
N PRO A 339 28.16 2.76 16.19
CA PRO A 339 27.92 4.11 15.72
C PRO A 339 29.23 4.90 15.89
N GLY A 340 30.08 4.87 14.88
CA GLY A 340 31.35 5.57 14.93
C GLY A 340 32.32 5.01 13.91
N TYR A 341 33.13 5.91 13.39
CA TYR A 341 34.12 5.72 12.36
C TYR A 341 35.08 4.56 12.68
N ILE A 342 35.12 3.54 11.80
CA ILE A 342 36.19 2.54 11.84
C ILE A 342 37.11 2.85 10.68
N TYR A 343 38.30 3.33 10.98
CA TYR A 343 39.39 3.36 10.03
C TYR A 343 40.02 1.97 10.00
N GLY A 344 39.96 1.30 8.89
CA GLY A 344 40.50 -0.05 8.79
C GLY A 344 40.48 -0.60 7.37
N THR A 345 40.92 -1.82 7.26
CA THR A 345 40.87 -2.60 6.03
C THR A 345 39.42 -2.67 5.54
N ILE A 346 39.22 -2.49 4.25
CA ILE A 346 37.89 -2.59 3.64
C ILE A 346 37.33 -4.02 3.88
N PRO A 347 36.19 -4.19 4.52
CA PRO A 347 35.64 -5.52 4.77
C PRO A 347 35.11 -6.13 3.47
N GLU A 348 35.18 -7.45 3.34
CA GLU A 348 34.57 -8.16 2.22
C GLU A 348 33.04 -8.16 2.29
N THR A 349 32.51 -8.14 3.50
CA THR A 349 31.06 -8.15 3.76
C THR A 349 30.67 -7.07 4.75
N ILE A 350 29.40 -6.63 4.64
CA ILE A 350 28.83 -5.63 5.53
C ILE A 350 27.39 -6.03 5.90
N GLN A 351 26.96 -5.64 7.11
CA GLN A 351 25.57 -5.72 7.50
C GLN A 351 24.81 -4.51 6.96
N VAL A 352 23.88 -4.74 6.05
CA VAL A 352 22.97 -3.71 5.56
C VAL A 352 21.73 -3.68 6.45
N PRO A 353 21.46 -2.58 7.16
CA PRO A 353 20.29 -2.48 8.01
C PRO A 353 19.01 -2.53 7.20
N PRO A 354 17.87 -2.90 7.82
CA PRO A 354 16.58 -2.80 7.16
C PRO A 354 16.22 -1.31 6.97
N ALA A 355 15.65 -1.00 5.81
CA ALA A 355 15.18 0.34 5.47
C ALA A 355 13.88 0.25 4.68
N ARG A 356 13.33 1.39 4.29
CA ARG A 356 12.16 1.43 3.39
C ARG A 356 12.51 0.80 2.04
N CYS A 357 11.55 0.08 1.45
CA CYS A 357 11.69 -0.43 0.09
C CYS A 357 11.97 0.72 -0.90
N GLY A 358 13.04 0.58 -1.68
CA GLY A 358 13.48 1.60 -2.65
C GLY A 358 14.38 2.70 -2.06
N GLU A 359 14.63 2.73 -0.75
CA GLU A 359 15.52 3.70 -0.11
C GLU A 359 16.98 3.30 -0.24
N GLU A 360 17.85 4.27 -0.51
CA GLU A 360 19.31 4.08 -0.49
C GLU A 360 19.86 4.27 0.92
N ILE A 361 20.65 3.29 1.35
CA ILE A 361 21.31 3.26 2.65
C ILE A 361 22.80 3.44 2.41
N PRO A 362 23.40 4.57 2.76
CA PRO A 362 24.84 4.73 2.68
C PRO A 362 25.52 3.81 3.70
N VAL A 363 26.47 2.99 3.25
CA VAL A 363 27.14 1.99 4.08
C VAL A 363 28.63 2.19 4.21
N ALA A 364 29.29 2.75 3.20
CA ALA A 364 30.73 2.99 3.24
C ALA A 364 31.15 4.21 2.41
N ILE A 365 32.22 4.85 2.84
CA ILE A 365 32.95 5.84 2.08
C ILE A 365 34.43 5.38 2.01
N ILE A 366 34.96 5.27 0.80
CA ILE A 366 36.35 4.90 0.56
C ILE A 366 37.06 6.11 -0.06
N THR A 367 38.17 6.53 0.52
CA THR A 367 38.96 7.66 0.03
C THR A 367 40.33 7.16 -0.39
N LEU A 368 40.74 7.44 -1.64
CA LEU A 368 42.08 7.17 -2.11
C LEU A 368 43.05 8.22 -1.54
N ARG A 369 44.16 7.75 -0.96
CA ARG A 369 45.25 8.65 -0.59
C ARG A 369 45.82 9.27 -1.86
N LYS A 370 45.97 10.59 -1.91
CA LYS A 370 46.77 11.20 -2.98
C LYS A 370 48.15 10.59 -2.94
N PRO A 371 48.74 10.16 -4.08
CA PRO A 371 50.12 9.74 -4.10
C PRO A 371 50.93 10.89 -3.49
N LYS A 372 51.78 10.56 -2.52
CA LYS A 372 52.74 11.55 -1.97
C LYS A 372 53.59 12.02 -3.15
N SER A 373 53.40 13.30 -3.52
CA SER A 373 54.22 13.99 -4.54
C SER A 373 55.68 14.03 -4.17
#